data_9e71daefe3abcff317934a4baf0ebcf7
#
_entry.id   9e71daefe3abcff317934a4baf0ebcf7
#
_cell.length_a   1.000
_cell.length_b   1.000
_cell.length_c   1.000
_cell.angle_alpha   90.00
_cell.angle_beta   90.00
_cell.angle_gamma   90.00
#
_symmetry.space_group_name_H-M   'P 1'
#
loop_
_entity.id
_entity.type
_entity.pdbx_description
1 polymer ?
#
loop_
_entity_poly.entity_id
_entity_poly.type
_entity_poly.pdbx_seq_one_letter_code
_entity_poly.pdbx_strand_id
1 'polypeptide(L)'
;MFIFGWLLVANNQQRTPNNEKEMSKDKFTTLKTTAVPLPNENIDTDQIIPARFLKATTREGFGDNLFRDWRYDAENKQVPEFVLNDSKYSGKILVAGKNFGCGSSREHAAWAIYDYGFRVVVSSFFADIFKNNALNNGLLPIVVSDQFLKQVLQAVEENPLLKL
;
A
#
# COMPACT_ATOMS: atom_id res chain seq x y z
N MET A 1 -66.22 -33.12 -4.03
CA MET A 1 -65.47 -32.38 -5.06
C MET A 1 -64.31 -31.73 -4.38
N PHE A 2 -63.11 -32.34 -4.53
CA PHE A 2 -61.92 -32.00 -3.80
C PHE A 2 -61.16 -30.91 -4.52
N ILE A 3 -60.72 -29.84 -3.80
CA ILE A 3 -59.75 -28.88 -4.32
C ILE A 3 -58.57 -28.84 -3.33
N PHE A 4 -57.44 -29.36 -3.79
CA PHE A 4 -56.16 -29.35 -3.11
C PHE A 4 -55.54 -27.91 -3.12
N GLY A 5 -55.35 -27.36 -1.91
CA GLY A 5 -54.55 -26.15 -1.74
C GLY A 5 -53.07 -26.50 -1.50
N TRP A 6 -52.19 -26.07 -2.40
CA TRP A 6 -50.74 -26.19 -2.23
C TRP A 6 -50.26 -25.06 -1.34
N LEU A 7 -49.70 -25.44 -0.18
CA LEU A 7 -49.04 -24.54 0.74
C LEU A 7 -47.60 -24.33 0.27
N LEU A 8 -47.31 -23.16 -0.30
CA LEU A 8 -45.94 -22.74 -0.61
C LEU A 8 -45.28 -22.22 0.65
N VAL A 9 -44.42 -23.05 1.25
CA VAL A 9 -43.52 -22.61 2.34
C VAL A 9 -42.39 -21.83 1.68
N ALA A 10 -42.47 -20.52 1.75
CA ALA A 10 -41.35 -19.63 1.39
C ALA A 10 -40.26 -19.74 2.46
N ASN A 11 -39.17 -20.39 2.07
CA ASN A 11 -37.98 -20.49 2.92
C ASN A 11 -37.29 -19.12 2.92
N ASN A 12 -37.58 -18.34 3.96
CA ASN A 12 -36.98 -17.03 4.18
C ASN A 12 -35.58 -17.23 4.79
N GLN A 13 -34.60 -17.53 3.92
CA GLN A 13 -33.19 -17.45 4.34
C GLN A 13 -32.85 -15.97 4.56
N GLN A 14 -32.81 -15.60 5.82
CA GLN A 14 -32.23 -14.33 6.25
C GLN A 14 -30.77 -14.28 5.78
N ARG A 15 -30.52 -13.51 4.74
CA ARG A 15 -29.18 -13.08 4.39
C ARG A 15 -28.71 -12.18 5.55
N THR A 16 -27.76 -12.67 6.32
CA THR A 16 -26.96 -11.84 7.21
C THR A 16 -26.29 -10.74 6.37
N PRO A 17 -26.38 -9.48 6.76
CA PRO A 17 -25.63 -8.44 6.07
C PRO A 17 -24.15 -8.73 6.30
N ASN A 18 -23.42 -9.07 5.22
CA ASN A 18 -21.97 -9.01 5.21
C ASN A 18 -21.61 -7.55 5.53
N ASN A 19 -21.06 -7.34 6.71
CA ASN A 19 -20.34 -6.12 7.08
C ASN A 19 -19.00 -6.07 6.29
N GLU A 20 -19.08 -6.08 4.98
CA GLU A 20 -18.03 -5.47 4.17
C GLU A 20 -18.16 -3.98 4.45
N LYS A 21 -17.31 -3.48 5.34
CA LYS A 21 -17.06 -2.06 5.50
C LYS A 21 -16.53 -1.61 4.14
N GLU A 22 -17.45 -1.19 3.28
CA GLU A 22 -17.13 -0.53 2.04
C GLU A 22 -16.17 0.57 2.41
N MET A 23 -14.87 0.38 2.07
CA MET A 23 -13.90 1.46 2.25
C MET A 23 -14.45 2.61 1.42
N SER A 24 -15.01 3.62 2.08
CA SER A 24 -15.36 4.86 1.44
C SER A 24 -14.07 5.30 0.74
N LYS A 25 -14.09 5.30 -0.59
CA LYS A 25 -12.98 5.84 -1.37
C LYS A 25 -13.02 7.34 -1.11
N ASP A 26 -12.34 7.75 -0.05
CA ASP A 26 -12.20 9.15 0.29
C ASP A 26 -11.67 9.85 -0.96
N LYS A 27 -12.47 10.81 -1.44
CA LYS A 27 -12.13 11.54 -2.65
C LYS A 27 -10.81 12.25 -2.40
N PHE A 28 -9.78 11.86 -3.17
CA PHE A 28 -8.47 12.50 -3.09
C PHE A 28 -8.64 13.98 -3.50
N THR A 29 -8.34 14.90 -2.61
CA THR A 29 -8.43 16.33 -2.88
C THR A 29 -7.04 16.95 -3.04
N THR A 30 -6.41 17.28 -1.91
CA THR A 30 -5.06 17.83 -1.86
C THR A 30 -4.34 17.22 -0.68
N LEU A 31 -3.11 16.74 -0.90
CA LEU A 31 -2.25 16.24 0.15
C LEU A 31 -0.98 17.10 0.19
N LYS A 32 -0.76 17.76 1.31
CA LYS A 32 0.48 18.49 1.59
C LYS A 32 1.13 17.90 2.84
N THR A 33 2.23 17.17 2.68
CA THR A 33 2.88 16.42 3.76
C THR A 33 4.37 16.26 3.46
N THR A 34 5.13 15.86 4.47
CA THR A 34 6.52 15.42 4.30
C THR A 34 6.59 14.09 3.54
N ALA A 35 7.76 13.73 3.08
CA ALA A 35 8.00 12.53 2.30
C ALA A 35 9.11 11.66 2.92
N VAL A 36 9.10 10.39 2.58
CA VAL A 36 10.13 9.42 2.94
C VAL A 36 10.89 9.03 1.67
N PRO A 37 12.21 9.25 1.57
CA PRO A 37 13.00 8.90 0.41
C PRO A 37 13.41 7.42 0.47
N LEU A 38 13.20 6.70 -0.62
CA LEU A 38 13.62 5.31 -0.81
C LEU A 38 14.25 5.16 -2.19
N PRO A 39 15.51 5.60 -2.38
CA PRO A 39 16.14 5.75 -3.69
C PRO A 39 16.44 4.43 -4.41
N ASN A 40 16.27 3.30 -3.74
CA ASN A 40 16.50 1.97 -4.31
C ASN A 40 15.65 1.78 -5.57
N GLU A 41 16.29 1.33 -6.65
CA GLU A 41 15.62 0.96 -7.90
C GLU A 41 15.23 -0.52 -7.91
N ASN A 42 14.30 -0.89 -8.79
CA ASN A 42 13.86 -2.27 -8.99
C ASN A 42 13.34 -2.96 -7.72
N ILE A 43 12.67 -2.19 -6.88
CA ILE A 43 12.03 -2.76 -5.69
C ILE A 43 10.88 -3.67 -6.13
N ASP A 44 11.01 -4.95 -5.85
CA ASP A 44 10.00 -5.93 -6.17
C ASP A 44 8.94 -6.09 -5.07
N THR A 45 7.86 -6.78 -5.40
CA THR A 45 6.75 -6.98 -4.48
C THR A 45 7.09 -7.88 -3.29
N ASP A 46 8.11 -8.76 -3.38
CA ASP A 46 8.60 -9.56 -2.26
C ASP A 46 9.39 -8.70 -1.26
N GLN A 47 10.11 -7.71 -1.74
CA GLN A 47 10.80 -6.74 -0.89
C GLN A 47 9.80 -5.82 -0.19
N ILE A 48 8.73 -5.41 -0.89
CA ILE A 48 7.66 -4.59 -0.30
C ILE A 48 6.92 -5.37 0.79
N ILE A 49 6.52 -6.61 0.49
CA ILE A 49 5.83 -7.51 1.41
C ILE A 49 6.28 -8.95 1.20
N PRO A 50 7.06 -9.54 2.12
CA PRO A 50 7.57 -10.91 1.96
C PRO A 50 6.45 -11.94 1.84
N ALA A 51 6.66 -12.94 0.98
CA ALA A 51 5.66 -13.95 0.63
C ALA A 51 5.05 -14.68 1.84
N ARG A 52 5.80 -14.84 2.93
CA ARG A 52 5.33 -15.49 4.16
C ARG A 52 4.11 -14.80 4.82
N PHE A 53 3.87 -13.52 4.50
CA PHE A 53 2.75 -12.75 5.04
C PHE A 53 1.49 -12.78 4.15
N LEU A 54 1.55 -13.38 2.96
CA LEU A 54 0.44 -13.37 1.99
C LEU A 54 -0.75 -14.27 2.37
N LYS A 55 -0.63 -15.05 3.44
CA LYS A 55 -1.72 -15.90 3.93
C LYS A 55 -2.78 -15.12 4.72
N ALA A 56 -2.53 -13.87 5.03
CA ALA A 56 -3.49 -13.02 5.73
C ALA A 56 -4.66 -12.66 4.82
N THR A 57 -5.87 -12.75 5.36
CA THR A 57 -7.13 -12.43 4.67
C THR A 57 -7.66 -11.05 5.02
N THR A 58 -7.07 -10.39 6.00
CA THR A 58 -7.44 -9.05 6.45
C THR A 58 -6.33 -8.05 6.12
N ARG A 59 -6.70 -6.80 5.84
CA ARG A 59 -5.76 -5.71 5.54
C ARG A 59 -5.22 -5.04 6.81
N GLU A 60 -5.95 -5.14 7.90
CA GLU A 60 -5.63 -4.49 9.18
C GLU A 60 -4.33 -5.06 9.75
N GLY A 61 -3.39 -4.18 10.12
CA GLY A 61 -2.08 -4.55 10.64
C GLY A 61 -1.08 -5.00 9.57
N PHE A 62 -1.45 -4.93 8.29
CA PHE A 62 -0.58 -5.37 7.20
C PHE A 62 0.64 -4.46 7.02
N GLY A 63 0.51 -3.19 7.37
CA GLY A 63 1.57 -2.18 7.33
C GLY A 63 2.76 -2.51 8.21
N ASP A 64 2.57 -3.27 9.29
CA ASP A 64 3.66 -3.71 10.18
C ASP A 64 4.70 -4.56 9.43
N ASN A 65 4.27 -5.22 8.36
CA ASN A 65 5.10 -6.08 7.52
C ASN A 65 5.68 -5.38 6.28
N LEU A 66 5.38 -4.09 6.09
CA LEU A 66 5.95 -3.30 5.00
C LEU A 66 7.47 -3.28 5.10
N PHE A 67 8.17 -3.68 4.02
CA PHE A 67 9.64 -3.80 3.96
C PHE A 67 10.22 -4.57 5.15
N ARG A 68 9.54 -5.63 5.58
CA ARG A 68 9.87 -6.35 6.82
C ARG A 68 11.32 -6.76 6.92
N ASP A 69 11.89 -7.31 5.85
CA ASP A 69 13.25 -7.84 5.82
C ASP A 69 14.33 -6.74 5.71
N TRP A 70 13.92 -5.50 5.46
CA TRP A 70 14.81 -4.34 5.48
C TRP A 70 14.67 -3.55 6.79
N ARG A 71 13.49 -3.59 7.40
CA ARG A 71 13.20 -2.88 8.65
C ARG A 71 13.68 -3.61 9.89
N TYR A 72 13.83 -4.93 9.81
CA TYR A 72 14.15 -5.75 10.97
C TYR A 72 15.21 -6.78 10.62
N ASP A 73 16.11 -7.05 11.58
CA ASP A 73 17.10 -8.10 11.50
C ASP A 73 16.53 -9.50 11.83
N ALA A 74 17.41 -10.52 11.86
CA ALA A 74 17.03 -11.90 12.17
C ALA A 74 16.52 -12.07 13.61
N GLU A 75 16.94 -11.24 14.54
CA GLU A 75 16.51 -11.20 15.93
C GLU A 75 15.27 -10.33 16.14
N ASN A 76 14.63 -9.87 15.04
CA ASN A 76 13.45 -9.01 15.06
C ASN A 76 13.67 -7.62 15.70
N LYS A 77 14.91 -7.13 15.69
CA LYS A 77 15.24 -5.78 16.09
C LYS A 77 15.18 -4.84 14.90
N GLN A 78 14.77 -3.61 15.14
CA GLN A 78 14.77 -2.60 14.09
C GLN A 78 16.18 -2.30 13.58
N VAL A 79 16.35 -2.22 12.27
CA VAL A 79 17.56 -1.76 11.59
C VAL A 79 17.51 -0.22 11.52
N PRO A 80 18.27 0.50 12.35
CA PRO A 80 18.13 1.97 12.46
C PRO A 80 18.49 2.71 11.17
N GLU A 81 19.36 2.12 10.35
CA GLU A 81 19.85 2.70 9.09
C GLU A 81 18.78 2.68 7.99
N PHE A 82 17.72 1.87 8.15
CA PHE A 82 16.67 1.82 7.15
C PHE A 82 15.72 3.02 7.29
N VAL A 83 15.49 3.71 6.20
CA VAL A 83 14.80 5.00 6.15
C VAL A 83 13.42 5.04 6.84
N LEU A 84 12.66 3.95 6.83
CA LEU A 84 11.36 3.87 7.51
C LEU A 84 11.49 3.71 9.05
N ASN A 85 12.68 3.41 9.55
CA ASN A 85 12.98 3.33 10.99
C ASN A 85 13.68 4.61 11.49
N ASP A 86 14.12 5.49 10.58
CA ASP A 86 14.76 6.76 10.91
C ASP A 86 13.70 7.81 11.24
N SER A 87 13.63 8.24 12.50
CA SER A 87 12.63 9.18 13.00
C SER A 87 12.67 10.57 12.35
N LYS A 88 13.76 10.91 11.62
CA LYS A 88 13.82 12.19 10.89
C LYS A 88 12.87 12.21 9.69
N TYR A 89 12.49 11.06 9.16
CA TYR A 89 11.55 10.96 8.04
C TYR A 89 10.17 10.56 8.52
N SER A 90 9.17 11.25 8.03
CA SER A 90 7.77 10.98 8.30
C SER A 90 6.92 11.49 7.14
N GLY A 91 5.66 11.14 7.11
CA GLY A 91 4.73 11.68 6.12
C GLY A 91 3.99 10.60 5.35
N LYS A 92 3.18 11.04 4.40
CA LYS A 92 2.26 10.18 3.65
C LYS A 92 2.68 9.96 2.19
N ILE A 93 3.86 10.45 1.80
CA ILE A 93 4.43 10.30 0.46
C ILE A 93 5.68 9.43 0.56
N LEU A 94 5.73 8.34 -0.20
CA LEU A 94 6.94 7.55 -0.43
C LEU A 94 7.55 7.97 -1.77
N VAL A 95 8.79 8.45 -1.77
CA VAL A 95 9.53 8.77 -3.00
C VAL A 95 10.48 7.62 -3.28
N ALA A 96 10.12 6.76 -4.22
CA ALA A 96 10.81 5.51 -4.52
C ALA A 96 11.61 5.60 -5.81
N GLY A 97 12.70 4.83 -5.88
CA GLY A 97 13.51 4.70 -7.09
C GLY A 97 12.73 4.11 -8.28
N LYS A 98 13.35 4.08 -9.45
CA LYS A 98 12.77 3.59 -10.69
C LYS A 98 12.36 2.12 -10.62
N ASN A 99 11.32 1.75 -11.38
CA ASN A 99 10.81 0.39 -11.50
C ASN A 99 10.29 -0.19 -10.18
N PHE A 100 9.48 0.61 -9.48
CA PHE A 100 8.88 0.22 -8.21
C PHE A 100 7.71 -0.75 -8.38
N GLY A 101 7.66 -1.77 -7.52
CA GLY A 101 6.61 -2.78 -7.52
C GLY A 101 6.74 -3.82 -8.63
N CYS A 102 7.96 -4.03 -9.15
CA CYS A 102 8.23 -5.10 -10.13
C CYS A 102 8.05 -6.50 -9.50
N GLY A 103 8.15 -7.55 -10.31
CA GLY A 103 8.00 -8.93 -9.86
C GLY A 103 6.56 -9.44 -9.93
N SER A 104 6.18 -10.30 -8.99
CA SER A 104 4.89 -10.98 -8.99
C SER A 104 3.73 -10.05 -8.70
N SER A 105 2.57 -10.33 -9.33
CA SER A 105 1.33 -9.59 -9.07
C SER A 105 0.85 -9.83 -7.63
N ARG A 106 1.00 -8.82 -6.77
CA ARG A 106 0.56 -8.89 -5.37
C ARG A 106 -0.19 -7.63 -4.95
N GLU A 107 -1.47 -7.77 -4.79
CA GLU A 107 -2.32 -6.71 -4.24
C GLU A 107 -1.89 -6.33 -2.82
N HIS A 108 -1.39 -7.32 -2.06
CA HIS A 108 -0.86 -7.15 -0.71
C HIS A 108 0.26 -6.11 -0.58
N ALA A 109 1.05 -5.88 -1.64
CA ALA A 109 2.06 -4.83 -1.63
C ALA A 109 1.42 -3.44 -1.50
N ALA A 110 0.33 -3.18 -2.23
CA ALA A 110 -0.43 -1.94 -2.10
C ALA A 110 -1.12 -1.82 -0.74
N TRP A 111 -1.63 -2.93 -0.19
CA TRP A 111 -2.22 -2.96 1.16
C TRP A 111 -1.20 -2.59 2.24
N ALA A 112 0.00 -3.18 2.19
CA ALA A 112 1.05 -2.89 3.17
C ALA A 112 1.46 -1.41 3.16
N ILE A 113 1.65 -0.84 1.97
CA ILE A 113 2.02 0.57 1.82
C ILE A 113 0.91 1.49 2.35
N TYR A 114 -0.35 1.19 1.99
CA TYR A 114 -1.49 2.01 2.42
C TYR A 114 -1.75 1.90 3.93
N ASP A 115 -1.73 0.68 4.49
CA ASP A 115 -1.98 0.43 5.91
C ASP A 115 -0.85 0.99 6.80
N TYR A 116 0.39 1.02 6.30
CA TYR A 116 1.51 1.68 6.97
C TYR A 116 1.29 3.20 7.12
N GLY A 117 0.45 3.80 6.28
CA GLY A 117 0.10 5.22 6.36
C GLY A 117 0.41 6.04 5.10
N PHE A 118 1.08 5.47 4.10
CA PHE A 118 1.31 6.17 2.84
C PHE A 118 0.00 6.32 2.05
N ARG A 119 -0.09 7.40 1.28
CA ARG A 119 -1.22 7.69 0.37
C ARG A 119 -0.75 7.92 -1.05
N VAL A 120 0.52 8.26 -1.22
CA VAL A 120 1.15 8.55 -2.50
C VAL A 120 2.47 7.80 -2.57
N VAL A 121 2.77 7.23 -3.73
CA VAL A 121 4.11 6.76 -4.11
C VAL A 121 4.54 7.51 -5.36
N VAL A 122 5.71 8.13 -5.34
CA VAL A 122 6.32 8.83 -6.46
C VAL A 122 7.48 8.00 -6.98
N SER A 123 7.52 7.75 -8.29
CA SER A 123 8.63 7.04 -8.95
C SER A 123 8.69 7.47 -10.41
N SER A 124 9.79 7.20 -11.10
CA SER A 124 9.87 7.47 -12.54
C SER A 124 9.29 6.32 -13.40
N PHE A 125 9.11 5.15 -12.83
CA PHE A 125 8.46 4.02 -13.49
C PHE A 125 7.86 3.06 -12.44
N PHE A 126 6.68 2.53 -12.73
CA PHE A 126 6.02 1.47 -11.95
C PHE A 126 5.74 0.27 -12.84
N ALA A 127 5.81 -0.93 -12.28
CA ALA A 127 5.23 -2.10 -12.92
C ALA A 127 3.71 -1.93 -13.07
N ASP A 128 3.15 -2.25 -14.24
CA ASP A 128 1.75 -1.98 -14.58
C ASP A 128 0.76 -2.62 -13.59
N ILE A 129 1.03 -3.85 -13.17
CA ILE A 129 0.16 -4.57 -12.24
C ILE A 129 0.18 -3.87 -10.86
N PHE A 130 1.36 -3.48 -10.37
CA PHE A 130 1.45 -2.74 -9.12
C PHE A 130 0.69 -1.42 -9.19
N LYS A 131 0.84 -0.67 -10.29
CA LYS A 131 0.13 0.60 -10.50
C LYS A 131 -1.38 0.43 -10.42
N ASN A 132 -1.93 -0.61 -11.06
CA ASN A 132 -3.36 -0.90 -11.03
C ASN A 132 -3.81 -1.32 -9.61
N ASN A 133 -3.06 -2.18 -8.94
CA ASN A 133 -3.35 -2.59 -7.56
C ASN A 133 -3.31 -1.39 -6.60
N ALA A 134 -2.34 -0.48 -6.76
CA ALA A 134 -2.24 0.74 -5.96
C ALA A 134 -3.50 1.60 -6.10
N LEU A 135 -3.92 1.91 -7.32
CA LEU A 135 -5.11 2.71 -7.59
C LEU A 135 -6.39 2.06 -7.02
N ASN A 136 -6.54 0.75 -7.18
CA ASN A 136 -7.70 0.02 -6.65
C ASN A 136 -7.77 0.03 -5.12
N ASN A 137 -6.64 0.25 -4.44
CA ASN A 137 -6.52 0.25 -2.99
C ASN A 137 -6.34 1.65 -2.38
N GLY A 138 -6.61 2.72 -3.14
CA GLY A 138 -6.58 4.10 -2.65
C GLY A 138 -5.16 4.68 -2.49
N LEU A 139 -4.14 3.99 -2.99
CA LEU A 139 -2.77 4.47 -3.05
C LEU A 139 -2.52 5.12 -4.43
N LEU A 140 -2.07 6.37 -4.44
CA LEU A 140 -1.85 7.14 -5.67
C LEU A 140 -0.42 6.96 -6.19
N PRO A 141 -0.17 6.23 -7.29
CA PRO A 141 1.13 6.18 -7.95
C PRO A 141 1.31 7.38 -8.89
N ILE A 142 2.31 8.20 -8.64
CA ILE A 142 2.66 9.37 -9.45
C ILE A 142 3.93 9.07 -10.24
N VAL A 143 3.82 9.10 -11.56
CA VAL A 143 4.97 8.96 -12.46
C VAL A 143 5.57 10.32 -12.76
N VAL A 144 6.88 10.46 -12.58
CA VAL A 144 7.63 11.67 -12.86
C VAL A 144 8.83 11.35 -13.77
N SER A 145 9.50 12.36 -14.33
CA SER A 145 10.74 12.11 -15.09
C SER A 145 11.87 11.66 -14.17
N ASP A 146 12.83 10.90 -14.70
CA ASP A 146 14.02 10.46 -13.94
C ASP A 146 14.78 11.67 -13.36
N GLN A 147 14.86 12.77 -14.12
CA GLN A 147 15.51 13.99 -13.66
C GLN A 147 14.78 14.63 -12.48
N PHE A 148 13.46 14.73 -12.56
CA PHE A 148 12.65 15.30 -11.47
C PHE A 148 12.67 14.39 -10.23
N LEU A 149 12.63 13.07 -10.41
CA LEU A 149 12.75 12.12 -9.31
C LEU A 149 14.05 12.33 -8.50
N LYS A 150 15.20 12.47 -9.21
CA LYS A 150 16.49 12.74 -8.56
C LYS A 150 16.48 14.04 -7.76
N GLN A 151 15.89 15.09 -8.32
CA GLN A 151 15.76 16.38 -7.62
C GLN A 151 14.90 16.27 -6.35
N VAL A 152 13.77 15.55 -6.42
CA VAL A 152 12.89 15.36 -5.27
C VAL A 152 13.56 14.52 -4.19
N LEU A 153 14.22 13.42 -4.55
CA LEU A 153 14.97 12.57 -3.60
C LEU A 153 16.04 13.41 -2.88
N GLN A 154 16.86 14.13 -3.62
CA GLN A 154 17.88 15.00 -3.03
C GLN A 154 17.27 16.06 -2.11
N ALA A 155 16.22 16.74 -2.55
CA ALA A 155 15.57 17.79 -1.75
C ALA A 155 14.99 17.26 -0.43
N VAL A 156 14.41 16.04 -0.43
CA VAL A 156 13.88 15.38 0.77
C VAL A 156 15.01 14.91 1.70
N GLU A 157 16.12 14.42 1.16
CA GLU A 157 17.29 14.03 1.95
C GLU A 157 17.96 15.24 2.62
N GLU A 158 18.10 16.36 1.90
CA GLU A 158 18.66 17.62 2.44
C GLU A 158 17.72 18.28 3.46
N ASN A 159 16.42 18.17 3.26
CA ASN A 159 15.41 18.74 4.16
C ASN A 159 14.24 17.76 4.41
N PRO A 160 14.35 16.88 5.42
CA PRO A 160 13.29 15.92 5.77
C PRO A 160 11.94 16.55 6.15
N LEU A 161 11.91 17.84 6.47
CA LEU A 161 10.69 18.58 6.80
C LEU A 161 10.06 19.25 5.58
N LEU A 162 10.66 19.10 4.39
CA LEU A 162 10.11 19.60 3.13
C LEU A 162 8.73 18.99 2.90
N LYS A 163 7.73 19.83 2.64
CA LYS A 163 6.38 19.39 2.27
C LYS A 163 6.25 19.43 0.76
N LEU A 164 5.84 18.30 0.23
CA LEU A 164 5.46 18.11 -1.16
C LEU A 164 3.95 18.25 -1.35
#